data_c849ab15d574e585d706f5eeab0c445c
#
_entry.id   c849ab15d574e585d706f5eeab0c445c
#
_cell.length_a   1.000
_cell.length_b   1.000
_cell.length_c   1.000
_cell.angle_alpha   90.00
_cell.angle_beta   90.00
_cell.angle_gamma   90.00
#
_symmetry.space_group_name_H-M   'P 1'
#
loop_
_entity.id
_entity.type
_entity.pdbx_description
1 polymer ?
#
loop_
_entity_poly.entity_id
_entity_poly.type
_entity_poly.pdbx_seq_one_letter_code
_entity_poly.pdbx_strand_id
1 'polypeptide(L)'
;MISGGNRNPLNAELGTVEIGRERRDLVPPPSPPNALVRQRNSACRSSVLPMSADHVRDSTTATTWHHGLIARWWANFNLDGPEIAFFRSYVASGQPALDVGCGSGRLLVPWTADGFDVDGVDASADMIEACRIAACAAGCEPVLYVQPTHRLDLPRRYRTIINCGAFGLGGSRADDTEGLRRLRAHLLPGGVLALDYEVGEFDDDRWRRWRPRPADETPPPSEARRLGPDGFHYALRHRITAVDVAERSVTRELLAWQWQRDELVAHETHALVANVYSSNEIVTLLATVGFTDVRVQGGYHGGTPTELDGFHVFVATITG
;
A
#
# COMPACT_ATOMS: atom_id res chain seq x y z
N MET A 1 -13.59 -10.03 24.28
CA MET A 1 -12.67 -10.36 23.18
C MET A 1 -12.77 -9.22 22.17
N ILE A 2 -11.72 -8.42 22.06
CA ILE A 2 -11.71 -7.12 21.38
C ILE A 2 -11.16 -7.39 19.98
N SER A 3 -11.99 -7.33 18.94
CA SER A 3 -11.52 -7.29 17.55
C SER A 3 -11.01 -5.87 17.26
N GLY A 4 -9.70 -5.69 17.34
CA GLY A 4 -9.06 -4.45 16.93
C GLY A 4 -9.11 -4.33 15.41
N GLY A 5 -9.92 -3.42 14.89
CA GLY A 5 -9.82 -2.99 13.50
C GLY A 5 -8.41 -2.44 13.26
N ASN A 6 -7.74 -2.99 12.27
CA ASN A 6 -6.41 -2.61 11.86
C ASN A 6 -6.46 -1.17 11.32
N ARG A 7 -6.18 -0.20 12.19
CA ARG A 7 -5.94 1.19 11.74
C ARG A 7 -4.54 1.20 11.16
N ASN A 8 -4.43 1.57 9.89
CA ASN A 8 -3.14 1.89 9.29
C ASN A 8 -2.40 2.85 10.24
N PRO A 9 -1.20 2.50 10.76
CA PRO A 9 -0.50 3.34 11.74
C PRO A 9 -0.12 4.72 11.22
N LEU A 10 -0.34 5.01 9.93
CA LEU A 10 -0.04 6.29 9.31
C LEU A 10 -0.96 7.44 9.75
N ASN A 11 -2.11 7.17 10.39
CA ASN A 11 -3.15 8.19 10.67
C ASN A 11 -3.13 8.79 12.10
N ALA A 12 -2.25 8.35 13.00
CA ALA A 12 -2.38 8.69 14.43
C ALA A 12 -1.85 10.08 14.83
N GLU A 13 -1.07 10.78 14.00
CA GLU A 13 -0.40 12.01 14.42
C GLU A 13 -1.02 13.33 13.94
N LEU A 14 -2.04 13.30 13.08
CA LEU A 14 -2.72 14.52 12.62
C LEU A 14 -4.01 14.83 13.40
N GLY A 15 -4.10 14.36 14.64
CA GLY A 15 -5.12 14.77 15.62
C GLY A 15 -6.56 14.45 15.19
N THR A 16 -6.94 13.16 15.23
CA THR A 16 -8.34 12.76 15.15
C THR A 16 -9.07 13.14 16.43
N VAL A 17 -10.14 13.90 16.30
CA VAL A 17 -11.18 14.07 17.33
C VAL A 17 -11.82 12.69 17.56
N GLU A 18 -11.79 12.19 18.77
CA GLU A 18 -12.52 10.98 19.16
C GLU A 18 -14.03 11.24 19.04
N ILE A 19 -14.66 10.66 18.03
CA ILE A 19 -16.10 10.56 17.94
C ILE A 19 -16.49 9.14 18.33
N GLY A 20 -17.25 9.00 19.43
CA GLY A 20 -17.74 7.74 19.96
C GLY A 20 -18.54 6.95 18.92
N ARG A 21 -18.23 5.68 18.73
CA ARG A 21 -18.99 4.75 17.90
C ARG A 21 -19.90 3.89 18.75
N GLU A 22 -21.18 4.03 18.55
CA GLU A 22 -22.19 3.00 18.89
C GLU A 22 -22.04 1.80 17.93
N ARG A 23 -21.98 0.62 18.54
CA ARG A 23 -21.87 -0.66 17.80
C ARG A 23 -23.25 -1.08 17.28
N ARG A 24 -23.34 -1.41 16.00
CA ARG A 24 -24.39 -2.29 15.47
C ARG A 24 -23.75 -3.64 15.13
N ASP A 25 -24.26 -4.68 15.78
CA ASP A 25 -23.89 -6.07 15.57
C ASP A 25 -24.37 -6.54 14.20
N LEU A 26 -23.41 -6.88 13.30
CA LEU A 26 -23.69 -7.59 12.06
C LEU A 26 -23.21 -9.03 12.22
N VAL A 27 -24.14 -9.96 12.09
CA VAL A 27 -23.91 -11.41 12.11
C VAL A 27 -23.17 -11.82 10.82
N PRO A 28 -22.08 -12.59 10.90
CA PRO A 28 -21.38 -13.05 9.70
C PRO A 28 -22.14 -14.15 8.96
N PRO A 29 -22.05 -14.22 7.61
CA PRO A 29 -22.66 -15.30 6.83
C PRO A 29 -21.93 -16.63 7.03
N PRO A 30 -22.59 -17.78 6.80
CA PRO A 30 -22.02 -19.10 7.01
C PRO A 30 -20.97 -19.45 5.95
N SER A 31 -19.91 -20.16 6.39
CA SER A 31 -18.82 -20.67 5.55
C SER A 31 -19.29 -21.67 4.50
N PRO A 32 -18.75 -21.65 3.27
CA PRO A 32 -19.05 -22.65 2.25
C PRO A 32 -18.34 -23.99 2.54
N PRO A 33 -18.87 -25.11 2.02
CA PRO A 33 -18.34 -26.44 2.32
C PRO A 33 -17.03 -26.74 1.60
N ASN A 34 -16.18 -27.51 2.28
CA ASN A 34 -14.88 -28.04 1.84
C ASN A 34 -14.88 -28.57 0.40
N ALA A 35 -14.13 -27.90 -0.47
CA ALA A 35 -13.74 -28.44 -1.77
C ALA A 35 -12.36 -29.08 -1.65
N LEU A 36 -12.26 -30.29 -2.17
CA LEU A 36 -11.10 -31.17 -2.21
C LEU A 36 -9.82 -30.45 -2.70
N VAL A 37 -8.84 -30.32 -1.82
CA VAL A 37 -7.48 -29.90 -2.16
C VAL A 37 -6.84 -31.02 -3.00
N ARG A 38 -6.69 -30.79 -4.29
CA ARG A 38 -5.80 -31.59 -5.15
C ARG A 38 -4.37 -31.18 -4.81
N GLN A 39 -3.64 -32.07 -4.15
CA GLN A 39 -2.19 -32.00 -3.99
C GLN A 39 -1.54 -31.91 -5.38
N ARG A 40 -1.00 -30.74 -5.73
CA ARG A 40 0.07 -30.62 -6.70
C ARG A 40 1.35 -30.33 -5.92
N ASN A 41 2.10 -31.40 -5.64
CA ASN A 41 3.48 -31.30 -5.22
C ASN A 41 4.31 -30.79 -6.39
N SER A 42 4.67 -29.53 -6.38
CA SER A 42 5.81 -28.99 -7.09
C SER A 42 6.70 -28.32 -6.05
N ALA A 43 7.97 -28.70 -6.04
CA ALA A 43 8.92 -28.42 -4.98
C ALA A 43 9.25 -26.91 -4.89
N CYS A 44 8.46 -26.17 -4.16
CA CYS A 44 8.86 -24.89 -3.62
C CYS A 44 9.84 -25.15 -2.47
N ARG A 45 11.13 -25.14 -2.75
CA ARG A 45 12.14 -25.22 -1.70
C ARG A 45 12.03 -23.95 -0.88
N SER A 46 11.60 -24.07 0.37
CA SER A 46 11.76 -23.09 1.43
C SER A 46 13.25 -22.77 1.63
N SER A 47 13.82 -21.96 0.76
CA SER A 47 15.07 -21.27 1.05
C SER A 47 14.71 -19.94 1.68
N VAL A 48 14.50 -19.95 2.99
CA VAL A 48 14.69 -18.74 3.78
C VAL A 48 16.18 -18.43 3.67
N LEU A 49 16.56 -17.73 2.62
CA LEU A 49 17.91 -17.18 2.52
C LEU A 49 18.01 -16.13 3.62
N PRO A 50 19.04 -16.21 4.50
CA PRO A 50 19.35 -15.10 5.37
C PRO A 50 19.69 -13.92 4.47
N MET A 51 18.85 -12.87 4.50
CA MET A 51 19.19 -11.63 3.84
C MET A 51 20.46 -11.09 4.49
N SER A 52 21.53 -11.00 3.70
CA SER A 52 22.82 -10.49 4.11
C SER A 52 22.67 -9.10 4.73
N ALA A 53 23.23 -8.93 5.94
CA ALA A 53 23.21 -7.69 6.71
C ALA A 53 24.06 -6.55 6.12
N ASP A 54 24.70 -6.76 4.98
CA ASP A 54 25.68 -5.85 4.41
C ASP A 54 25.19 -5.16 3.13
N HIS A 55 24.18 -4.30 3.23
CA HIS A 55 23.97 -3.22 2.29
C HIS A 55 23.52 -1.98 3.06
N VAL A 56 24.46 -1.20 3.54
CA VAL A 56 24.24 0.23 3.79
C VAL A 56 23.94 0.85 2.42
N ARG A 57 22.68 0.86 2.04
CA ARG A 57 22.22 1.58 0.84
C ARG A 57 22.15 3.06 1.20
N ASP A 58 22.80 3.89 0.40
CA ASP A 58 22.70 5.33 0.46
C ASP A 58 21.23 5.75 0.45
N SER A 59 20.74 6.25 1.59
CA SER A 59 19.34 6.62 1.81
C SER A 59 18.86 7.80 0.92
N THR A 60 19.78 8.41 0.18
CA THR A 60 19.48 9.59 -0.67
C THR A 60 18.84 9.24 -2.02
N THR A 61 18.79 7.96 -2.40
CA THR A 61 18.27 7.49 -3.69
C THR A 61 17.08 6.54 -3.59
N ALA A 62 16.58 6.26 -2.39
CA ALA A 62 15.45 5.37 -2.21
C ALA A 62 14.14 6.04 -2.69
N THR A 63 13.52 5.48 -3.74
CA THR A 63 12.21 5.87 -4.24
C THR A 63 11.07 5.25 -3.42
N THR A 64 11.37 4.46 -2.41
CA THR A 64 10.43 3.80 -1.51
C THR A 64 11.10 3.52 -0.16
N TRP A 65 10.33 3.55 0.93
CA TRP A 65 10.78 3.17 2.28
C TRP A 65 10.65 1.67 2.57
N HIS A 66 10.00 0.90 1.69
CA HIS A 66 9.73 -0.51 1.88
C HIS A 66 10.95 -1.38 1.55
N HIS A 67 11.99 -1.26 2.38
CA HIS A 67 13.20 -2.07 2.33
C HIS A 67 13.50 -2.69 3.69
N GLY A 68 14.33 -3.74 3.73
CA GLY A 68 14.87 -4.31 4.95
C GLY A 68 13.79 -4.65 6.00
N LEU A 69 13.94 -4.11 7.19
CA LEU A 69 12.99 -4.33 8.30
C LEU A 69 11.60 -3.77 8.04
N ILE A 70 11.50 -2.66 7.31
CA ILE A 70 10.22 -2.06 6.99
C ILE A 70 9.43 -2.97 6.06
N ALA A 71 10.07 -3.52 5.01
CA ALA A 71 9.44 -4.49 4.13
C ALA A 71 8.99 -5.76 4.89
N ARG A 72 9.84 -6.27 5.80
CA ARG A 72 9.48 -7.42 6.66
C ARG A 72 8.29 -7.12 7.56
N TRP A 73 8.25 -5.92 8.17
CA TRP A 73 7.12 -5.52 9.00
C TRP A 73 5.83 -5.51 8.19
N TRP A 74 5.85 -4.92 6.99
CA TRP A 74 4.70 -4.88 6.08
C TRP A 74 4.23 -6.28 5.68
N ALA A 75 5.18 -7.14 5.29
CA ALA A 75 4.90 -8.53 4.91
C ALA A 75 4.30 -9.36 6.04
N ASN A 76 4.68 -9.08 7.30
CA ASN A 76 4.21 -9.83 8.45
C ASN A 76 2.88 -9.32 9.02
N PHE A 77 2.55 -8.04 8.85
CA PHE A 77 1.50 -7.41 9.64
C PHE A 77 0.46 -6.61 8.84
N ASN A 78 0.69 -6.37 7.54
CA ASN A 78 -0.27 -5.73 6.64
C ASN A 78 -0.90 -6.79 5.73
N LEU A 79 -1.75 -7.65 6.31
CA LEU A 79 -2.22 -8.88 5.65
C LEU A 79 -3.68 -8.83 5.22
N ASP A 80 -4.49 -7.95 5.81
CA ASP A 80 -5.93 -7.86 5.58
C ASP A 80 -6.39 -6.40 5.48
N GLY A 81 -7.61 -6.21 4.98
CA GLY A 81 -8.27 -4.91 4.91
C GLY A 81 -9.51 -4.94 4.00
N PRO A 82 -10.42 -3.96 4.16
CA PRO A 82 -11.64 -3.88 3.37
C PRO A 82 -11.39 -3.65 1.87
N GLU A 83 -10.25 -3.07 1.52
CA GLU A 83 -9.82 -2.81 0.15
C GLU A 83 -9.66 -4.09 -0.68
N ILE A 84 -9.31 -5.22 -0.07
CA ILE A 84 -9.16 -6.50 -0.77
C ILE A 84 -10.47 -6.89 -1.45
N ALA A 85 -11.57 -6.88 -0.69
CA ALA A 85 -12.90 -7.21 -1.21
C ALA A 85 -13.44 -6.13 -2.14
N PHE A 86 -13.17 -4.86 -1.83
CA PHE A 86 -13.60 -3.72 -2.63
C PHE A 86 -13.01 -3.76 -4.04
N PHE A 87 -11.68 -3.79 -4.16
CA PHE A 87 -11.01 -3.80 -5.46
C PHE A 87 -11.18 -5.13 -6.22
N ARG A 88 -11.44 -6.23 -5.50
CA ARG A 88 -11.74 -7.52 -6.13
C ARG A 88 -12.87 -7.44 -7.16
N SER A 89 -13.88 -6.62 -6.92
CA SER A 89 -15.01 -6.45 -7.83
C SER A 89 -14.60 -5.87 -9.19
N TYR A 90 -13.65 -4.94 -9.21
CA TYR A 90 -13.09 -4.35 -10.43
C TYR A 90 -12.22 -5.37 -11.18
N VAL A 91 -11.37 -6.12 -10.47
CA VAL A 91 -10.56 -7.18 -11.06
C VAL A 91 -11.43 -8.28 -11.67
N ALA A 92 -12.46 -8.72 -10.96
CA ALA A 92 -13.39 -9.74 -11.44
C ALA A 92 -14.12 -9.32 -12.72
N SER A 93 -14.43 -8.01 -12.85
CA SER A 93 -15.14 -7.46 -14.01
C SER A 93 -14.23 -7.16 -15.21
N GLY A 94 -12.91 -7.05 -15.00
CA GLY A 94 -11.98 -6.58 -16.03
C GLY A 94 -10.60 -7.20 -15.93
N GLN A 95 -10.38 -8.32 -16.61
CA GLN A 95 -9.09 -8.96 -16.74
C GLN A 95 -8.56 -8.82 -18.19
N PRO A 96 -7.24 -8.83 -18.38
CA PRO A 96 -6.17 -8.92 -17.40
C PRO A 96 -6.10 -7.68 -16.52
N ALA A 97 -5.64 -7.83 -15.25
CA ALA A 97 -5.50 -6.75 -14.32
C ALA A 97 -4.03 -6.54 -13.89
N LEU A 98 -3.73 -5.35 -13.37
CA LEU A 98 -2.43 -4.98 -12.80
C LEU A 98 -2.63 -4.39 -11.41
N ASP A 99 -1.90 -4.90 -10.43
CA ASP A 99 -1.79 -4.32 -9.09
C ASP A 99 -0.50 -3.49 -9.00
N VAL A 100 -0.62 -2.16 -8.90
CA VAL A 100 0.49 -1.20 -8.87
C VAL A 100 0.77 -0.75 -7.45
N GLY A 101 2.02 -0.92 -7.01
CA GLY A 101 2.38 -0.85 -5.61
C GLY A 101 1.88 -2.10 -4.87
N CYS A 102 2.01 -3.28 -5.51
CA CYS A 102 1.44 -4.53 -5.00
C CYS A 102 2.03 -4.97 -3.65
N GLY A 103 3.15 -4.38 -3.24
CA GLY A 103 3.80 -4.65 -1.98
C GLY A 103 4.12 -6.14 -1.81
N SER A 104 3.84 -6.67 -0.62
CA SER A 104 3.99 -8.10 -0.30
C SER A 104 2.86 -8.98 -0.85
N GLY A 105 1.99 -8.44 -1.70
CA GLY A 105 0.92 -9.21 -2.37
C GLY A 105 -0.39 -9.29 -1.60
N ARG A 106 -0.65 -8.39 -0.66
CA ARG A 106 -1.85 -8.39 0.17
C ARG A 106 -3.16 -8.45 -0.64
N LEU A 107 -3.22 -7.74 -1.77
CA LEU A 107 -4.34 -7.78 -2.71
C LEU A 107 -4.11 -8.84 -3.78
N LEU A 108 -2.94 -8.82 -4.40
CA LEU A 108 -2.57 -9.63 -5.55
C LEU A 108 -2.68 -11.14 -5.29
N VAL A 109 -2.11 -11.61 -4.16
CA VAL A 109 -2.01 -13.05 -3.88
C VAL A 109 -3.39 -13.70 -3.73
N PRO A 110 -4.33 -13.20 -2.91
CA PRO A 110 -5.66 -13.79 -2.84
C PRO A 110 -6.42 -13.74 -4.18
N TRP A 111 -6.27 -12.68 -4.98
CA TRP A 111 -6.91 -12.62 -6.29
C TRP A 111 -6.34 -13.65 -7.28
N THR A 112 -5.01 -13.80 -7.30
CA THR A 112 -4.35 -14.79 -8.16
C THR A 112 -4.68 -16.22 -7.70
N ALA A 113 -4.75 -16.47 -6.40
CA ALA A 113 -5.16 -17.77 -5.85
C ALA A 113 -6.61 -18.12 -6.18
N ASP A 114 -7.50 -17.13 -6.31
CA ASP A 114 -8.87 -17.28 -6.80
C ASP A 114 -8.94 -17.51 -8.34
N GLY A 115 -7.80 -17.52 -9.03
CA GLY A 115 -7.69 -17.78 -10.47
C GLY A 115 -7.86 -16.55 -11.36
N PHE A 116 -7.80 -15.33 -10.81
CA PHE A 116 -7.79 -14.11 -11.63
C PHE A 116 -6.44 -13.90 -12.31
N ASP A 117 -6.50 -13.38 -13.53
CA ASP A 117 -5.33 -13.01 -14.33
C ASP A 117 -4.84 -11.62 -13.93
N VAL A 118 -3.93 -11.58 -12.95
CA VAL A 118 -3.41 -10.35 -12.34
C VAL A 118 -1.89 -10.39 -12.27
N ASP A 119 -1.25 -9.36 -12.82
CA ASP A 119 0.18 -9.11 -12.67
C ASP A 119 0.42 -8.09 -11.54
N GLY A 120 1.61 -8.08 -10.95
CA GLY A 120 2.00 -7.15 -9.88
C GLY A 120 3.24 -6.34 -10.23
N VAL A 121 3.27 -5.08 -9.80
CA VAL A 121 4.47 -4.23 -9.88
C VAL A 121 4.65 -3.43 -8.61
N ASP A 122 5.89 -3.33 -8.14
CA ASP A 122 6.29 -2.49 -7.00
C ASP A 122 7.67 -1.88 -7.25
N ALA A 123 7.95 -0.73 -6.67
CA ALA A 123 9.26 -0.10 -6.75
C ALA A 123 10.32 -0.81 -5.88
N SER A 124 9.89 -1.56 -4.87
CA SER A 124 10.74 -2.27 -3.92
C SER A 124 10.99 -3.72 -4.35
N ALA A 125 12.25 -4.06 -4.56
CA ALA A 125 12.64 -5.45 -4.79
C ALA A 125 12.36 -6.35 -3.57
N ASP A 126 12.50 -5.82 -2.34
CA ASP A 126 12.24 -6.56 -1.11
C ASP A 126 10.74 -6.90 -0.97
N MET A 127 9.85 -5.98 -1.37
CA MET A 127 8.42 -6.22 -1.38
C MET A 127 8.03 -7.24 -2.45
N ILE A 128 8.61 -7.16 -3.65
CA ILE A 128 8.39 -8.16 -4.72
C ILE A 128 8.86 -9.54 -4.28
N GLU A 129 9.98 -9.65 -3.57
CA GLU A 129 10.44 -10.94 -3.04
C GLU A 129 9.48 -11.48 -1.97
N ALA A 130 9.00 -10.62 -1.06
CA ALA A 130 7.98 -11.00 -0.08
C ALA A 130 6.67 -11.46 -0.76
N CYS A 131 6.25 -10.76 -1.81
CA CYS A 131 5.08 -11.16 -2.62
C CYS A 131 5.26 -12.53 -3.27
N ARG A 132 6.45 -12.82 -3.85
CA ARG A 132 6.76 -14.11 -4.45
C ARG A 132 6.69 -15.24 -3.43
N ILE A 133 7.23 -15.01 -2.22
CA ILE A 133 7.15 -15.99 -1.12
C ILE A 133 5.69 -16.23 -0.72
N ALA A 134 4.90 -15.19 -0.56
CA ALA A 134 3.49 -15.29 -0.21
C ALA A 134 2.67 -16.01 -1.30
N ALA A 135 2.90 -15.69 -2.57
CA ALA A 135 2.25 -16.33 -3.71
C ALA A 135 2.60 -17.83 -3.79
N CYS A 136 3.87 -18.16 -3.61
CA CYS A 136 4.32 -19.56 -3.57
C CYS A 136 3.62 -20.34 -2.44
N ALA A 137 3.53 -19.74 -1.24
CA ALA A 137 2.83 -20.37 -0.11
C ALA A 137 1.32 -20.55 -0.39
N ALA A 138 0.71 -19.66 -1.17
CA ALA A 138 -0.68 -19.75 -1.63
C ALA A 138 -0.87 -20.68 -2.84
N GLY A 139 0.21 -21.23 -3.42
CA GLY A 139 0.16 -22.11 -4.58
C GLY A 139 -0.16 -21.41 -5.91
N CYS A 140 0.17 -20.13 -6.02
CA CYS A 140 -0.02 -19.34 -7.23
C CYS A 140 1.29 -18.66 -7.67
N GLU A 141 1.38 -18.26 -8.94
CA GLU A 141 2.59 -17.70 -9.55
C GLU A 141 2.22 -16.48 -10.43
N PRO A 142 1.92 -15.30 -9.82
CA PRO A 142 1.70 -14.08 -10.58
C PRO A 142 2.97 -13.60 -11.28
N VAL A 143 2.83 -12.89 -12.40
CA VAL A 143 3.96 -12.18 -13.00
C VAL A 143 4.24 -10.93 -12.19
N LEU A 144 5.50 -10.75 -11.77
CA LEU A 144 5.93 -9.68 -10.86
C LEU A 144 7.05 -8.84 -11.48
N TYR A 145 6.94 -7.52 -11.35
CA TYR A 145 7.91 -6.56 -11.89
C TYR A 145 8.43 -5.64 -10.78
N VAL A 146 9.71 -5.24 -10.88
CA VAL A 146 10.31 -4.22 -9.99
C VAL A 146 10.48 -2.95 -10.81
N GLN A 147 9.51 -2.03 -10.72
CA GLN A 147 9.56 -0.73 -11.41
C GLN A 147 8.79 0.33 -10.63
N PRO A 148 9.30 1.57 -10.53
CA PRO A 148 8.52 2.69 -10.02
C PRO A 148 7.47 3.12 -11.05
N THR A 149 6.31 3.60 -10.59
CA THR A 149 5.15 3.90 -11.43
C THR A 149 5.46 4.92 -12.54
N HIS A 150 6.29 5.94 -12.27
CA HIS A 150 6.66 6.96 -13.25
C HIS A 150 7.63 6.46 -14.34
N ARG A 151 8.16 5.25 -14.21
CA ARG A 151 9.01 4.58 -15.21
C ARG A 151 8.39 3.29 -15.71
N LEU A 152 7.11 3.08 -15.45
CA LEU A 152 6.41 1.87 -15.83
C LEU A 152 6.50 1.61 -17.34
N ASP A 153 7.04 0.45 -17.68
CA ASP A 153 7.15 -0.05 -19.07
C ASP A 153 7.03 -1.57 -19.07
N LEU A 154 5.79 -2.05 -19.21
CA LEU A 154 5.45 -3.46 -19.16
C LEU A 154 5.07 -3.96 -20.55
N PRO A 155 5.35 -5.24 -20.87
CA PRO A 155 5.07 -5.81 -22.20
C PRO A 155 3.57 -6.03 -22.45
N ARG A 156 2.72 -5.82 -21.43
CA ARG A 156 1.30 -6.13 -21.43
C ARG A 156 0.44 -4.91 -21.18
N ARG A 157 -0.78 -4.90 -21.71
CA ARG A 157 -1.84 -3.94 -21.37
C ARG A 157 -2.95 -4.62 -20.59
N TYR A 158 -3.69 -3.85 -19.81
CA TYR A 158 -4.61 -4.35 -18.82
C TYR A 158 -6.02 -3.76 -19.00
N ARG A 159 -7.03 -4.54 -18.66
CA ARG A 159 -8.41 -4.07 -18.62
C ARG A 159 -8.67 -3.26 -17.33
N THR A 160 -8.02 -3.66 -16.24
CA THR A 160 -8.13 -3.00 -14.94
C THR A 160 -6.74 -2.76 -14.38
N ILE A 161 -6.52 -1.57 -13.87
CA ILE A 161 -5.32 -1.23 -13.06
C ILE A 161 -5.81 -0.78 -11.70
N ILE A 162 -5.26 -1.39 -10.64
CA ILE A 162 -5.47 -1.01 -9.25
C ILE A 162 -4.20 -0.34 -8.74
N ASN A 163 -4.34 0.78 -8.03
CA ASN A 163 -3.25 1.44 -7.31
C ASN A 163 -3.73 1.74 -5.89
N CYS A 164 -3.44 0.83 -4.97
CA CYS A 164 -3.90 0.91 -3.58
C CYS A 164 -2.78 1.35 -2.65
N GLY A 165 -2.92 2.53 -2.05
CA GLY A 165 -2.00 3.08 -1.05
C GLY A 165 -0.61 3.43 -1.57
N ALA A 166 -0.44 3.65 -2.89
CA ALA A 166 0.87 3.89 -3.50
C ALA A 166 0.98 5.23 -4.25
N PHE A 167 -0.13 5.90 -4.57
CA PHE A 167 -0.11 7.18 -5.28
C PHE A 167 0.41 8.32 -4.39
N GLY A 168 1.26 9.18 -4.95
CA GLY A 168 1.84 10.33 -4.25
C GLY A 168 3.05 10.00 -3.37
N LEU A 169 3.58 8.77 -3.44
CA LEU A 169 4.69 8.31 -2.59
C LEU A 169 6.02 8.23 -3.36
N GLY A 170 7.07 8.83 -2.80
CA GLY A 170 8.46 8.60 -3.21
C GLY A 170 8.93 9.35 -4.46
N GLY A 171 8.08 10.16 -5.07
CA GLY A 171 8.40 10.94 -6.24
C GLY A 171 8.02 12.41 -6.10
N SER A 172 8.36 13.22 -7.11
CA SER A 172 7.86 14.59 -7.27
C SER A 172 6.41 14.56 -7.79
N ARG A 173 5.71 15.70 -7.71
CA ARG A 173 4.39 15.88 -8.34
C ARG A 173 4.43 15.64 -9.87
N ALA A 174 5.59 15.92 -10.50
CA ALA A 174 5.81 15.62 -11.91
C ALA A 174 5.91 14.11 -12.15
N ASP A 175 6.57 13.36 -11.25
CA ASP A 175 6.63 11.90 -11.31
C ASP A 175 5.26 11.27 -11.12
N ASP A 176 4.42 11.80 -10.23
CA ASP A 176 3.05 11.33 -10.04
C ASP A 176 2.22 11.52 -11.32
N THR A 177 2.36 12.70 -11.96
CA THR A 177 1.69 12.98 -13.23
C THR A 177 2.16 12.05 -14.35
N GLU A 178 3.47 11.82 -14.45
CA GLU A 178 4.04 10.86 -15.42
C GLU A 178 3.59 9.43 -15.09
N GLY A 179 3.54 9.07 -13.82
CA GLY A 179 2.98 7.79 -13.36
C GLY A 179 1.56 7.57 -13.88
N LEU A 180 0.68 8.54 -13.71
CA LEU A 180 -0.69 8.45 -14.24
C LEU A 180 -0.73 8.33 -15.78
N ARG A 181 0.18 9.01 -16.52
CA ARG A 181 0.30 8.83 -17.98
C ARG A 181 0.72 7.42 -18.35
N ARG A 182 1.67 6.84 -17.60
CA ARG A 182 2.14 5.47 -17.79
C ARG A 182 1.03 4.46 -17.50
N LEU A 183 0.30 4.63 -16.40
CA LEU A 183 -0.86 3.78 -16.09
C LEU A 183 -1.89 3.83 -17.20
N ARG A 184 -2.23 5.05 -17.69
CA ARG A 184 -3.15 5.20 -18.83
C ARG A 184 -2.65 4.49 -20.09
N ALA A 185 -1.36 4.59 -20.41
CA ALA A 185 -0.77 3.95 -21.59
C ALA A 185 -0.80 2.42 -21.51
N HIS A 186 -0.85 1.85 -20.31
CA HIS A 186 -0.95 0.41 -20.09
C HIS A 186 -2.41 -0.10 -20.01
N LEU A 187 -3.41 0.78 -20.14
CA LEU A 187 -4.80 0.34 -20.24
C LEU A 187 -5.17 -0.07 -21.67
N LEU A 188 -6.00 -1.08 -21.77
CA LEU A 188 -6.73 -1.43 -23.00
C LEU A 188 -7.84 -0.40 -23.25
N PRO A 189 -8.28 -0.18 -24.51
CA PRO A 189 -9.42 0.67 -24.81
C PRO A 189 -10.64 0.34 -23.95
N GLY A 190 -11.25 1.35 -23.33
CA GLY A 190 -12.32 1.19 -22.35
C GLY A 190 -11.88 0.60 -21.01
N GLY A 191 -10.58 0.56 -20.73
CA GLY A 191 -10.04 0.08 -19.46
C GLY A 191 -10.26 1.04 -18.30
N VAL A 192 -10.10 0.52 -17.08
CA VAL A 192 -10.41 1.19 -15.82
C VAL A 192 -9.15 1.30 -14.96
N LEU A 193 -8.89 2.48 -14.43
CA LEU A 193 -8.00 2.71 -13.29
C LEU A 193 -8.86 2.91 -12.04
N ALA A 194 -8.57 2.18 -10.98
CA ALA A 194 -9.10 2.46 -9.65
C ALA A 194 -7.93 2.69 -8.69
N LEU A 195 -7.84 3.89 -8.14
CA LEU A 195 -6.82 4.25 -7.16
C LEU A 195 -7.47 4.79 -5.90
N ASP A 196 -6.88 4.49 -4.76
CA ASP A 196 -7.25 5.13 -3.51
C ASP A 196 -6.22 6.19 -3.11
N TYR A 197 -6.68 7.13 -2.30
CA TYR A 197 -5.83 8.15 -1.75
C TYR A 197 -6.35 8.61 -0.38
N GLU A 198 -5.42 8.74 0.57
CA GLU A 198 -5.71 9.31 1.88
C GLU A 198 -5.91 10.82 1.73
N VAL A 199 -7.17 11.25 1.79
CA VAL A 199 -7.50 12.67 1.68
C VAL A 199 -7.35 13.32 3.06
N GLY A 200 -6.39 14.23 3.16
CA GLY A 200 -6.21 15.09 4.33
C GLY A 200 -6.70 16.50 4.05
N GLU A 201 -7.15 17.21 5.07
CA GLU A 201 -7.33 18.64 4.96
C GLU A 201 -5.95 19.31 4.87
N PHE A 202 -5.69 19.92 3.72
CA PHE A 202 -4.55 20.81 3.57
C PHE A 202 -4.91 22.17 4.12
N ASP A 203 -4.52 22.41 5.37
CA ASP A 203 -4.61 23.75 6.00
C ASP A 203 -3.23 24.42 5.93
N ASP A 204 -3.08 25.34 4.98
CA ASP A 204 -1.86 26.12 4.77
C ASP A 204 -1.35 26.77 6.06
N ASP A 205 -2.26 27.32 6.88
CA ASP A 205 -1.88 28.00 8.11
C ASP A 205 -1.38 27.04 9.17
N ARG A 206 -1.98 25.86 9.26
CA ARG A 206 -1.53 24.79 10.16
C ARG A 206 -0.16 24.28 9.71
N TRP A 207 0.03 24.09 8.42
CA TRP A 207 1.28 23.60 7.85
C TRP A 207 2.42 24.61 7.98
N ARG A 208 2.18 25.90 7.77
CA ARG A 208 3.20 26.96 8.00
C ARG A 208 3.60 27.06 9.47
N ARG A 209 2.73 26.70 10.41
CA ARG A 209 3.02 26.67 11.86
C ARG A 209 3.61 25.35 12.33
N TRP A 210 3.57 24.31 11.48
CA TRP A 210 4.13 23.02 11.85
C TRP A 210 5.63 23.13 12.16
N ARG A 211 6.09 22.41 13.16
CA ARG A 211 7.51 22.34 13.54
C ARG A 211 7.86 20.89 13.83
N PRO A 212 9.06 20.42 13.38
CA PRO A 212 9.51 19.08 13.67
C PRO A 212 9.63 18.88 15.18
N ARG A 213 9.16 17.74 15.65
CA ARG A 213 9.42 17.31 17.04
C ARG A 213 10.85 16.80 17.15
N PRO A 214 11.48 16.86 18.35
CA PRO A 214 12.76 16.22 18.58
C PRO A 214 12.71 14.75 18.16
N ALA A 215 13.80 14.27 17.56
CA ALA A 215 13.93 12.88 17.17
C ALA A 215 13.86 11.98 18.42
N ASP A 216 12.87 11.10 18.47
CA ASP A 216 12.77 10.04 19.46
C ASP A 216 13.03 8.71 18.77
N GLU A 217 14.24 8.18 18.94
CA GLU A 217 14.69 6.89 18.41
C GLU A 217 14.69 5.82 19.49
N THR A 218 14.13 6.12 20.66
CA THR A 218 14.01 5.15 21.75
C THR A 218 13.19 3.95 21.29
N PRO A 219 13.72 2.74 21.40
CA PRO A 219 12.96 1.54 21.04
C PRO A 219 11.65 1.45 21.81
N PRO A 220 10.53 1.09 21.15
CA PRO A 220 9.26 0.93 21.82
C PRO A 220 9.30 -0.12 22.92
N PRO A 221 8.48 0.03 23.99
CA PRO A 221 8.39 -0.93 25.08
C PRO A 221 7.86 -2.29 24.58
N SER A 222 8.01 -3.33 25.41
CA SER A 222 7.66 -4.70 25.01
C SER A 222 6.20 -4.87 24.59
N GLU A 223 5.29 -4.13 25.19
CA GLU A 223 3.85 -4.17 24.94
C GLU A 223 3.48 -3.67 23.51
N ALA A 224 4.34 -2.82 22.94
CA ALA A 224 4.17 -2.28 21.59
C ALA A 224 4.81 -3.17 20.51
N ARG A 225 5.48 -4.26 20.88
CA ARG A 225 6.12 -5.18 19.96
C ARG A 225 5.13 -6.23 19.45
N ARG A 226 5.22 -6.58 18.19
CA ARG A 226 4.40 -7.62 17.56
C ARG A 226 5.27 -8.81 17.22
N LEU A 227 4.84 -10.02 17.60
CA LEU A 227 5.52 -11.26 17.23
C LEU A 227 5.23 -11.60 15.77
N GLY A 228 6.29 -11.71 14.96
CA GLY A 228 6.22 -12.18 13.58
C GLY A 228 6.18 -13.71 13.48
N PRO A 229 5.77 -14.25 12.32
CA PRO A 229 5.74 -15.69 12.06
C PRO A 229 7.14 -16.33 12.05
N ASP A 230 8.19 -15.54 11.89
CA ASP A 230 9.60 -15.91 11.95
C ASP A 230 10.16 -16.02 13.38
N GLY A 231 9.35 -15.74 14.41
CA GLY A 231 9.72 -15.80 15.80
C GLY A 231 10.45 -14.57 16.35
N PHE A 232 10.64 -13.53 15.52
CA PHE A 232 11.14 -12.23 15.97
C PHE A 232 10.00 -11.32 16.40
N HIS A 233 10.29 -10.39 17.31
CA HIS A 233 9.39 -9.30 17.62
C HIS A 233 9.76 -8.07 16.79
N TYR A 234 8.74 -7.31 16.40
CA TYR A 234 8.88 -6.12 15.56
C TYR A 234 8.11 -4.96 16.16
N ALA A 235 8.62 -3.77 15.93
CA ALA A 235 7.85 -2.54 16.07
C ALA A 235 8.14 -1.60 14.91
N LEU A 236 7.13 -0.80 14.56
CA LEU A 236 7.23 0.26 13.56
C LEU A 236 6.67 1.54 14.18
N ARG A 237 7.39 2.63 13.98
CA ARG A 237 6.93 3.99 14.30
C ARG A 237 7.11 4.84 13.07
N HIS A 238 6.21 5.78 12.86
CA HIS A 238 6.39 6.79 11.83
C HIS A 238 6.41 8.19 12.46
N ARG A 239 7.04 9.13 11.76
CA ARG A 239 7.03 10.55 12.11
C ARG A 239 7.12 11.41 10.86
N ILE A 240 6.59 12.64 10.95
CA ILE A 240 6.82 13.67 9.94
C ILE A 240 8.06 14.45 10.36
N THR A 241 9.03 14.59 9.46
CA THR A 241 10.31 15.27 9.71
C THR A 241 10.41 16.59 8.99
N ALA A 242 9.68 16.78 7.89
CA ALA A 242 9.60 18.06 7.18
C ALA A 242 8.23 18.23 6.52
N VAL A 243 7.85 19.48 6.35
CA VAL A 243 6.66 19.92 5.61
C VAL A 243 7.08 21.00 4.64
N ASP A 244 6.83 20.80 3.36
CA ASP A 244 7.00 21.80 2.32
C ASP A 244 5.61 22.30 1.87
N VAL A 245 5.30 23.55 2.25
CA VAL A 245 4.01 24.16 1.95
C VAL A 245 3.91 24.54 0.47
N ALA A 246 5.02 24.97 -0.15
CA ALA A 246 5.05 25.39 -1.55
C ALA A 246 4.85 24.19 -2.49
N GLU A 247 5.56 23.11 -2.23
CA GLU A 247 5.47 21.87 -3.00
C GLU A 247 4.28 20.98 -2.54
N ARG A 248 3.62 21.35 -1.44
CA ARG A 248 2.54 20.55 -0.82
C ARG A 248 2.97 19.11 -0.60
N SER A 249 4.09 18.94 0.08
CA SER A 249 4.66 17.64 0.38
C SER A 249 5.08 17.51 1.83
N VAL A 250 5.14 16.28 2.33
CA VAL A 250 5.65 15.94 3.65
C VAL A 250 6.77 14.90 3.53
N THR A 251 7.83 15.09 4.30
CA THR A 251 8.81 14.03 4.50
C THR A 251 8.40 13.23 5.70
N ARG A 252 8.20 11.94 5.48
CA ARG A 252 7.86 10.96 6.52
C ARG A 252 9.03 10.02 6.73
N GLU A 253 9.32 9.69 7.98
CA GLU A 253 10.26 8.63 8.33
C GLU A 253 9.53 7.46 8.98
N LEU A 254 9.98 6.26 8.61
CA LEU A 254 9.62 5.01 9.27
C LEU A 254 10.83 4.50 10.03
N LEU A 255 10.65 4.23 11.31
CA LEU A 255 11.63 3.62 12.20
C LEU A 255 11.15 2.21 12.50
N ALA A 256 11.96 1.22 12.20
CA ALA A 256 11.66 -0.19 12.42
C ALA A 256 12.69 -0.82 13.36
N TRP A 257 12.22 -1.62 14.28
CA TRP A 257 13.04 -2.38 15.22
C TRP A 257 12.69 -3.85 15.18
N GLN A 258 13.70 -4.70 15.38
CA GLN A 258 13.56 -6.15 15.47
C GLN A 258 14.27 -6.67 16.71
N TRP A 259 13.60 -7.54 17.46
CA TRP A 259 14.17 -8.22 18.63
C TRP A 259 14.12 -9.72 18.46
N GLN A 260 15.18 -10.37 18.94
CA GLN A 260 15.19 -11.81 19.18
C GLN A 260 15.04 -12.03 20.67
N ARG A 261 13.89 -12.55 21.10
CA ARG A 261 13.47 -12.52 22.53
C ARG A 261 13.42 -11.05 23.02
N ASP A 262 14.29 -10.67 24.00
CA ASP A 262 14.36 -9.32 24.53
C ASP A 262 15.58 -8.52 24.02
N GLU A 263 16.44 -9.14 23.23
CA GLU A 263 17.62 -8.50 22.66
C GLU A 263 17.25 -7.75 21.36
N LEU A 264 17.57 -6.46 21.28
CA LEU A 264 17.46 -5.67 20.06
C LEU A 264 18.53 -6.10 19.08
N VAL A 265 18.14 -6.72 17.97
CA VAL A 265 19.08 -7.29 16.99
C VAL A 265 19.21 -6.44 15.73
N ALA A 266 18.24 -5.58 15.44
CA ALA A 266 18.31 -4.66 14.31
C ALA A 266 17.41 -3.44 14.49
N HIS A 267 17.83 -2.31 13.90
CA HIS A 267 17.08 -1.06 13.80
C HIS A 267 17.39 -0.40 12.46
N GLU A 268 16.35 0.08 11.80
CA GLU A 268 16.47 0.78 10.51
C GLU A 268 15.57 2.01 10.51
N THR A 269 16.00 3.05 9.79
CA THR A 269 15.21 4.27 9.57
C THR A 269 15.23 4.61 8.08
N HIS A 270 14.06 4.80 7.48
CA HIS A 270 13.91 5.15 6.08
C HIS A 270 13.00 6.36 5.95
N ALA A 271 13.39 7.31 5.09
CA ALA A 271 12.62 8.51 4.80
C ALA A 271 12.01 8.44 3.40
N LEU A 272 10.83 9.06 3.24
CA LEU A 272 10.15 9.20 1.97
C LEU A 272 9.41 10.53 1.91
N VAL A 273 9.41 11.16 0.75
CA VAL A 273 8.54 12.30 0.46
C VAL A 273 7.18 11.77 0.00
N ALA A 274 6.11 12.28 0.61
CA ALA A 274 4.74 12.04 0.19
C ALA A 274 4.12 13.37 -0.28
N ASN A 275 3.61 13.37 -1.51
CA ASN A 275 2.88 14.52 -2.05
C ASN A 275 1.46 14.55 -1.50
N VAL A 276 0.97 15.74 -1.20
CA VAL A 276 -0.38 15.93 -0.64
C VAL A 276 -1.30 16.54 -1.69
N TYR A 277 -2.40 15.87 -1.91
CA TYR A 277 -3.43 16.23 -2.88
C TYR A 277 -4.79 16.36 -2.23
N SER A 278 -5.59 17.32 -2.70
CA SER A 278 -7.04 17.29 -2.49
C SER A 278 -7.69 16.36 -3.54
N SER A 279 -8.91 15.92 -3.27
CA SER A 279 -9.67 15.10 -4.23
C SER A 279 -9.85 15.80 -5.57
N ASN A 280 -10.09 17.13 -5.57
CA ASN A 280 -10.25 17.90 -6.79
C ASN A 280 -8.96 17.98 -7.63
N GLU A 281 -7.78 18.01 -6.97
CA GLU A 281 -6.50 17.95 -7.67
C GLU A 281 -6.30 16.61 -8.33
N ILE A 282 -6.63 15.49 -7.67
CA ILE A 282 -6.52 14.15 -8.26
C ILE A 282 -7.47 14.03 -9.47
N VAL A 283 -8.71 14.47 -9.34
CA VAL A 283 -9.67 14.50 -10.47
C VAL A 283 -9.11 15.32 -11.65
N THR A 284 -8.53 16.50 -11.36
CA THR A 284 -7.92 17.35 -12.38
C THR A 284 -6.70 16.70 -13.02
N LEU A 285 -5.84 16.05 -12.23
CA LEU A 285 -4.68 15.32 -12.75
C LEU A 285 -5.11 14.19 -13.68
N LEU A 286 -6.08 13.37 -13.26
CA LEU A 286 -6.63 12.28 -14.09
C LEU A 286 -7.19 12.81 -15.41
N ALA A 287 -8.00 13.86 -15.37
CA ALA A 287 -8.52 14.50 -16.59
C ALA A 287 -7.41 15.05 -17.49
N THR A 288 -6.39 15.72 -16.90
CA THR A 288 -5.25 16.32 -17.64
C THR A 288 -4.43 15.26 -18.37
N VAL A 289 -4.26 14.06 -17.80
CA VAL A 289 -3.56 12.96 -18.46
C VAL A 289 -4.45 12.16 -19.41
N GLY A 290 -5.73 12.54 -19.55
CA GLY A 290 -6.66 12.01 -20.55
C GLY A 290 -7.51 10.84 -20.09
N PHE A 291 -7.73 10.67 -18.79
CA PHE A 291 -8.81 9.84 -18.29
C PHE A 291 -10.16 10.56 -18.45
N THR A 292 -11.21 9.78 -18.64
CA THR A 292 -12.59 10.25 -18.76
C THR A 292 -13.45 9.59 -17.69
N ASP A 293 -14.67 10.09 -17.46
CA ASP A 293 -15.64 9.53 -16.50
C ASP A 293 -14.97 9.24 -15.12
N VAL A 294 -14.37 10.29 -14.54
CA VAL A 294 -13.74 10.17 -13.22
C VAL A 294 -14.83 10.22 -12.14
N ARG A 295 -14.97 9.13 -11.39
CA ARG A 295 -15.91 9.02 -10.27
C ARG A 295 -15.13 8.95 -8.97
N VAL A 296 -15.58 9.67 -7.94
CA VAL A 296 -14.99 9.66 -6.61
C VAL A 296 -15.96 8.96 -5.67
N GLN A 297 -15.46 7.98 -4.93
CA GLN A 297 -16.20 7.19 -3.94
C GLN A 297 -15.60 7.40 -2.55
N GLY A 298 -16.44 7.41 -1.52
CA GLY A 298 -16.01 7.52 -0.13
C GLY A 298 -15.60 6.17 0.41
N GLY A 299 -14.34 6.07 0.86
CA GLY A 299 -13.80 4.85 1.43
C GLY A 299 -14.00 3.61 0.54
N TYR A 300 -13.96 2.43 1.18
CA TYR A 300 -14.17 1.16 0.47
C TYR A 300 -15.61 0.66 0.55
N HIS A 301 -16.58 1.56 0.72
CA HIS A 301 -18.02 1.24 0.73
C HIS A 301 -18.75 1.64 -0.56
N GLY A 302 -18.06 2.32 -1.49
CA GLY A 302 -18.57 2.64 -2.82
C GLY A 302 -19.63 3.77 -2.89
N GLY A 303 -19.93 4.42 -1.76
CA GLY A 303 -20.87 5.53 -1.67
C GLY A 303 -20.28 6.88 -2.08
N THR A 304 -21.12 7.93 -2.04
CA THR A 304 -20.64 9.31 -2.19
C THR A 304 -19.68 9.67 -1.06
N PRO A 305 -18.56 10.36 -1.34
CA PRO A 305 -17.63 10.82 -0.31
C PRO A 305 -18.30 11.69 0.74
N THR A 306 -17.91 11.50 1.99
CA THR A 306 -18.32 12.31 3.15
C THR A 306 -17.09 12.87 3.86
N GLU A 307 -17.27 13.84 4.73
CA GLU A 307 -16.19 14.40 5.56
C GLU A 307 -15.58 13.37 6.55
N LEU A 308 -16.27 12.24 6.77
CA LEU A 308 -15.81 11.17 7.65
C LEU A 308 -14.94 10.14 6.94
N ASP A 309 -14.84 10.21 5.62
CA ASP A 309 -14.02 9.28 4.84
C ASP A 309 -12.56 9.71 4.86
N GLY A 310 -11.70 8.94 5.53
CA GLY A 310 -10.26 9.17 5.55
C GLY A 310 -9.57 8.84 4.22
N PHE A 311 -10.26 8.08 3.36
CA PHE A 311 -9.80 7.70 2.02
C PHE A 311 -10.88 7.95 0.99
N HIS A 312 -10.46 8.41 -0.19
CA HIS A 312 -11.32 8.43 -1.38
C HIS A 312 -10.78 7.44 -2.41
N VAL A 313 -11.70 6.79 -3.12
CA VAL A 313 -11.35 5.94 -4.26
C VAL A 313 -11.76 6.66 -5.54
N PHE A 314 -10.80 6.81 -6.45
CA PHE A 314 -10.98 7.43 -7.76
C PHE A 314 -11.05 6.34 -8.81
N VAL A 315 -12.17 6.25 -9.50
CA VAL A 315 -12.39 5.31 -10.58
C VAL A 315 -12.47 6.09 -11.88
N ALA A 316 -11.55 5.85 -12.79
CA ALA A 316 -11.43 6.58 -14.04
C ALA A 316 -11.32 5.62 -15.23
N THR A 317 -11.92 5.98 -16.36
CA THR A 317 -11.88 5.19 -17.59
C THR A 317 -11.09 5.91 -18.68
N ILE A 318 -10.68 5.16 -19.69
CA ILE A 318 -10.22 5.73 -20.97
C ILE A 318 -11.25 5.44 -22.06
N THR A 319 -11.39 6.36 -23.02
CA THR A 319 -12.22 6.12 -24.20
C THR A 319 -11.76 4.88 -24.94
N GLY A 320 -12.73 4.11 -25.41
CA GLY A 320 -12.51 2.91 -26.22
C GLY A 320 -12.10 3.24 -27.66
#